data_08a818f1e520a7ab4dc9c966b409ec56
#
_entry.id   08a818f1e520a7ab4dc9c966b409ec56
#
_cell.length_a   1.000
_cell.length_b   1.000
_cell.length_c   1.000
_cell.angle_alpha   90.00
_cell.angle_beta   90.00
_cell.angle_gamma   90.00
#
_symmetry.space_group_name_H-M   'P 1'
#
loop_
_entity.id
_entity.type
_entity.pdbx_description
1 polymer ?
#
loop_
_entity_poly.entity_id
_entity_poly.type
_entity_poly.pdbx_seq_one_letter_code
_entity_poly.pdbx_strand_id
1 'polypeptide(L)'
;MSQHIVIFVSLMALSSLLTIVHGFAPTSTKSTSTTTAFIAHGERYSSSCLYAAGDGDAEKKKPSLFESEAWKPIQADLDRVPVFTVATKEGNPLAYTIEITGKGEFNVPCFYCDVDAALSELKGARENSDLEDLDIIPFPLGRAFQLWSNDEAVIVPSKQSIQQAGAPPGTNPIGQQVPLFACMEIAEEQDDGTPRLPVFLRLEDANAALKEAVEADGGSEDDFEVACLSLSGVVAQLATIPESPAFHFIPPSTSMKYIQEYLS
;
A
#
# COMPACT_ATOMS: atom_id res chain seq x y z
N MET A 1 -4.37 26.23 -1.38
CA MET A 1 -3.11 26.41 -0.63
C MET A 1 -2.05 25.81 -1.50
N SER A 2 -1.06 26.60 -1.95
CA SER A 2 0.01 26.12 -2.83
C SER A 2 1.02 25.39 -1.95
N GLN A 3 1.16 24.07 -2.12
CA GLN A 3 2.23 23.30 -1.49
C GLN A 3 3.51 23.61 -2.26
N HIS A 4 4.56 24.03 -1.56
CA HIS A 4 5.85 24.26 -2.17
C HIS A 4 6.66 22.96 -2.13
N ILE A 5 6.91 22.40 -3.29
CA ILE A 5 7.81 21.25 -3.47
C ILE A 5 9.23 21.81 -3.59
N VAL A 6 10.14 21.31 -2.77
CA VAL A 6 11.55 21.71 -2.76
C VAL A 6 12.41 20.51 -3.14
N ILE A 7 13.24 20.67 -4.16
CA ILE A 7 14.21 19.65 -4.57
C ILE A 7 15.45 19.77 -3.70
N PHE A 8 15.74 18.76 -2.87
CA PHE A 8 16.97 18.65 -2.11
C PHE A 8 17.95 17.70 -2.80
N VAL A 9 18.98 18.25 -3.41
CA VAL A 9 20.13 17.46 -3.87
C VAL A 9 21.04 17.19 -2.66
N SER A 10 20.70 16.21 -1.82
CA SER A 10 21.55 15.79 -0.71
C SER A 10 22.12 14.39 -0.96
N LEU A 11 23.41 14.34 -1.24
CA LEU A 11 24.19 13.17 -1.65
C LEU A 11 24.57 12.22 -0.48
N MET A 12 23.95 12.30 0.69
CA MET A 12 24.45 11.64 1.90
C MET A 12 23.38 10.89 2.70
N ALA A 13 22.71 9.88 2.16
CA ALA A 13 21.99 8.88 2.98
C ALA A 13 21.55 7.61 2.21
N LEU A 14 22.06 7.34 1.03
CA LEU A 14 21.53 6.29 0.15
C LEU A 14 21.98 4.86 0.47
N SER A 15 22.87 4.61 1.44
CA SER A 15 23.44 3.27 1.64
C SER A 15 22.52 2.27 2.37
N SER A 16 21.47 2.71 3.07
CA SER A 16 20.57 1.82 3.81
C SER A 16 19.27 1.47 3.10
N LEU A 17 18.88 2.21 2.07
CA LEU A 17 17.63 1.98 1.31
C LEU A 17 17.72 0.93 0.20
N LEU A 18 18.95 0.59 -0.24
CA LEU A 18 19.17 -0.30 -1.38
C LEU A 18 18.81 -1.78 -1.14
N THR A 19 18.46 -2.16 0.09
CA THR A 19 18.13 -3.55 0.44
C THR A 19 16.66 -3.92 0.23
N ILE A 20 15.78 -2.96 -0.11
CA ILE A 20 14.32 -3.15 -0.21
C ILE A 20 13.85 -3.59 -1.60
N VAL A 21 14.71 -3.56 -2.63
CA VAL A 21 14.35 -3.74 -4.04
C VAL A 21 14.19 -5.22 -4.48
N HIS A 22 14.24 -6.21 -3.60
CA HIS A 22 14.15 -7.63 -4.00
C HIS A 22 12.86 -8.28 -3.47
N GLY A 23 11.86 -8.45 -4.36
CA GLY A 23 10.68 -9.19 -3.94
C GLY A 23 9.56 -9.48 -4.94
N PHE A 24 9.75 -9.29 -6.24
CA PHE A 24 8.77 -9.77 -7.23
C PHE A 24 9.27 -11.05 -7.89
N ALA A 25 8.88 -12.20 -7.36
CA ALA A 25 9.17 -13.49 -7.98
C ALA A 25 8.03 -13.89 -8.95
N PRO A 26 8.33 -14.45 -10.14
CA PRO A 26 7.31 -14.86 -11.08
C PRO A 26 6.66 -16.17 -10.63
N THR A 27 5.36 -16.13 -10.36
CA THR A 27 4.56 -17.35 -10.14
C THR A 27 3.73 -17.66 -11.39
N SER A 28 4.00 -18.79 -12.01
CA SER A 28 3.26 -19.33 -13.16
C SER A 28 2.02 -20.09 -12.67
N THR A 29 0.82 -19.65 -13.06
CA THR A 29 -0.41 -20.40 -12.82
C THR A 29 -1.22 -20.60 -14.10
N LYS A 30 -1.61 -21.84 -14.37
CA LYS A 30 -2.53 -22.22 -15.46
C LYS A 30 -3.96 -21.85 -15.08
N SER A 31 -4.65 -21.19 -16.01
CA SER A 31 -6.04 -20.77 -15.89
C SER A 31 -7.00 -21.92 -16.10
N THR A 32 -7.91 -22.14 -15.16
CA THR A 32 -9.21 -22.77 -15.37
C THR A 32 -10.25 -21.95 -14.62
N SER A 33 -11.24 -21.47 -15.35
CA SER A 33 -12.31 -20.59 -14.85
C SER A 33 -13.30 -21.40 -14.00
N THR A 34 -13.21 -21.23 -12.72
CA THR A 34 -14.29 -21.47 -11.76
C THR A 34 -14.09 -20.41 -10.69
N THR A 35 -15.17 -19.72 -10.29
CA THR A 35 -15.15 -18.66 -9.28
C THR A 35 -14.76 -19.23 -7.92
N THR A 36 -13.52 -19.56 -7.79
CA THR A 36 -12.84 -19.94 -6.55
C THR A 36 -11.62 -19.07 -6.48
N ALA A 37 -11.50 -18.30 -5.43
CA ALA A 37 -10.38 -17.40 -5.21
C ALA A 37 -9.06 -18.19 -5.26
N PHE A 38 -8.23 -17.90 -6.25
CA PHE A 38 -7.00 -18.65 -6.49
C PHE A 38 -5.85 -18.13 -5.62
N ILE A 39 -5.08 -19.10 -5.17
CA ILE A 39 -3.88 -19.02 -4.36
C ILE A 39 -2.81 -18.19 -5.07
N ALA A 40 -2.42 -17.08 -4.49
CA ALA A 40 -1.17 -16.45 -4.82
C ALA A 40 -0.07 -17.03 -3.93
N HIS A 41 0.91 -17.71 -4.53
CA HIS A 41 2.19 -17.98 -3.88
C HIS A 41 2.98 -16.65 -3.84
N GLY A 42 2.59 -15.78 -2.92
CA GLY A 42 3.45 -14.69 -2.48
C GLY A 42 4.04 -15.12 -1.15
N GLU A 43 5.34 -15.07 -0.99
CA GLU A 43 5.95 -15.15 0.34
C GLU A 43 5.34 -14.02 1.16
N ARG A 44 4.32 -14.36 1.96
CA ARG A 44 3.87 -13.46 3.01
C ARG A 44 5.00 -13.39 3.99
N TYR A 45 5.58 -12.23 4.14
CA TYR A 45 6.29 -11.93 5.35
C TYR A 45 5.30 -12.13 6.49
N SER A 46 5.35 -13.30 7.14
CA SER A 46 4.73 -13.52 8.44
C SER A 46 5.12 -12.34 9.32
N SER A 47 4.26 -11.89 10.21
CA SER A 47 4.56 -10.83 11.17
C SER A 47 5.83 -11.10 12.00
N SER A 48 6.38 -12.32 11.94
CA SER A 48 7.70 -12.69 12.45
C SER A 48 8.87 -12.08 11.69
N CYS A 49 8.71 -11.59 10.45
CA CYS A 49 9.78 -10.95 9.68
C CYS A 49 9.99 -9.47 10.02
N LEU A 50 9.09 -8.86 10.78
CA LEU A 50 9.31 -7.54 11.39
C LEU A 50 10.26 -7.57 12.60
N TYR A 51 10.69 -8.78 13.01
CA TYR A 51 11.61 -8.97 14.13
C TYR A 51 12.91 -9.58 13.62
N ALA A 52 13.98 -8.78 13.62
CA ALA A 52 15.32 -9.28 13.36
C ALA A 52 15.66 -10.40 14.37
N ALA A 53 16.14 -11.54 13.85
CA ALA A 53 16.60 -12.66 14.66
C ALA A 53 17.77 -12.21 15.56
N GLY A 54 17.52 -12.13 16.84
CA GLY A 54 18.52 -12.00 17.89
C GLY A 54 18.49 -13.27 18.72
N ASP A 55 19.61 -13.96 18.77
CA ASP A 55 19.85 -15.23 19.47
C ASP A 55 19.67 -15.08 21.01
N GLY A 56 18.94 -16.03 21.58
CA GLY A 56 18.99 -16.57 22.94
C GLY A 56 19.05 -15.64 24.15
N ASP A 57 17.96 -15.46 24.84
CA ASP A 57 17.68 -15.75 26.26
C ASP A 57 16.35 -15.10 26.69
N ALA A 58 15.52 -15.86 27.45
CA ALA A 58 14.30 -15.47 28.17
C ALA A 58 13.38 -14.47 27.45
N GLU A 59 12.39 -15.00 26.72
CA GLU A 59 11.33 -14.28 26.01
C GLU A 59 10.55 -13.30 26.91
N LYS A 60 11.03 -12.07 27.01
CA LYS A 60 10.14 -10.94 27.13
C LYS A 60 9.56 -10.71 25.75
N LYS A 61 8.30 -11.11 25.54
CA LYS A 61 7.51 -10.84 24.32
C LYS A 61 7.68 -9.36 23.99
N LYS A 62 8.46 -9.04 22.93
CA LYS A 62 8.59 -7.65 22.48
C LYS A 62 7.18 -7.17 22.13
N PRO A 63 6.77 -5.96 22.56
CA PRO A 63 5.47 -5.43 22.17
C PRO A 63 5.34 -5.44 20.66
N SER A 64 4.15 -5.77 20.15
CA SER A 64 3.90 -5.72 18.71
C SER A 64 4.09 -4.27 18.23
N LEU A 65 4.45 -4.07 16.95
CA LEU A 65 4.55 -2.74 16.37
C LEU A 65 3.32 -1.89 16.70
N PHE A 66 2.13 -2.51 16.61
CA PHE A 66 0.83 -1.85 16.79
C PHE A 66 0.53 -1.40 18.22
N GLU A 67 1.25 -1.94 19.20
CA GLU A 67 1.17 -1.54 20.62
C GLU A 67 2.23 -0.46 20.96
N SER A 68 3.12 -0.13 20.02
CA SER A 68 4.20 0.84 20.24
C SER A 68 3.72 2.27 20.02
N GLU A 69 4.33 3.22 20.73
CA GLU A 69 4.10 4.65 20.49
C GLU A 69 4.52 5.10 19.08
N ALA A 70 5.46 4.39 18.46
CA ALA A 70 5.90 4.64 17.08
C ALA A 70 4.82 4.37 16.04
N TRP A 71 3.86 3.46 16.34
CA TRP A 71 2.78 3.14 15.42
C TRP A 71 1.77 4.27 15.25
N LYS A 72 1.45 5.02 16.29
CA LYS A 72 0.42 6.05 16.25
C LYS A 72 0.61 7.10 15.16
N PRO A 73 1.80 7.73 15.02
CA PRO A 73 2.03 8.67 13.94
C PRO A 73 2.01 8.00 12.56
N ILE A 74 2.55 6.79 12.43
CA ILE A 74 2.53 6.03 11.17
C ILE A 74 1.09 5.73 10.77
N GLN A 75 0.28 5.25 11.71
CA GLN A 75 -1.14 4.99 11.47
C GLN A 75 -1.87 6.26 11.06
N ALA A 76 -1.64 7.38 11.74
CA ALA A 76 -2.30 8.64 11.44
C ALA A 76 -2.01 9.14 10.01
N ASP A 77 -0.79 8.93 9.52
CA ASP A 77 -0.42 9.28 8.14
C ASP A 77 -1.04 8.30 7.13
N LEU A 78 -1.01 7.00 7.40
CA LEU A 78 -1.66 5.99 6.56
C LEU A 78 -3.19 6.14 6.54
N ASP A 79 -3.80 6.55 7.64
CA ASP A 79 -5.27 6.72 7.73
C ASP A 79 -5.81 7.87 6.85
N ARG A 80 -4.94 8.73 6.32
CA ARG A 80 -5.30 9.74 5.31
C ARG A 80 -5.50 9.14 3.93
N VAL A 81 -4.97 7.93 3.69
CA VAL A 81 -5.09 7.24 2.41
C VAL A 81 -6.30 6.32 2.44
N PRO A 82 -7.33 6.58 1.62
CA PRO A 82 -8.47 5.70 1.52
C PRO A 82 -8.13 4.44 0.72
N VAL A 83 -8.54 3.30 1.24
CA VAL A 83 -8.72 2.05 0.51
C VAL A 83 -10.21 1.73 0.49
N PHE A 84 -10.66 0.84 -0.39
CA PHE A 84 -12.08 0.59 -0.60
C PHE A 84 -12.41 -0.87 -0.33
N THR A 85 -13.60 -1.13 0.22
CA THR A 85 -14.11 -2.49 0.36
C THR A 85 -15.54 -2.55 -0.12
N VAL A 86 -15.94 -3.71 -0.68
CA VAL A 86 -17.34 -3.97 -0.98
C VAL A 86 -18.04 -4.33 0.32
N ALA A 87 -19.14 -3.67 0.61
CA ALA A 87 -19.88 -3.84 1.85
C ALA A 87 -21.41 -3.87 1.61
N THR A 88 -22.13 -4.40 2.59
CA THR A 88 -23.59 -4.29 2.63
C THR A 88 -24.01 -2.88 3.02
N LYS A 89 -25.29 -2.57 2.87
CA LYS A 89 -25.87 -1.27 3.26
C LYS A 89 -25.66 -0.91 4.74
N GLU A 90 -25.53 -1.92 5.59
CA GLU A 90 -25.23 -1.73 7.01
C GLU A 90 -23.75 -1.43 7.29
N GLY A 91 -22.90 -1.39 6.23
CA GLY A 91 -21.48 -1.13 6.33
C GLY A 91 -20.63 -2.36 6.70
N ASN A 92 -21.19 -3.56 6.61
CA ASN A 92 -20.44 -4.78 6.86
C ASN A 92 -19.65 -5.19 5.60
N PRO A 93 -18.31 -5.26 5.63
CA PRO A 93 -17.51 -5.70 4.51
C PRO A 93 -17.86 -7.13 4.08
N LEU A 94 -17.87 -7.39 2.76
CA LEU A 94 -17.97 -8.75 2.25
C LEU A 94 -16.72 -9.54 2.64
N ALA A 95 -16.93 -10.74 3.17
CA ALA A 95 -15.85 -11.67 3.44
C ALA A 95 -15.64 -12.61 2.25
N TYR A 96 -14.40 -12.79 1.86
CA TYR A 96 -13.98 -13.68 0.79
C TYR A 96 -13.27 -14.89 1.39
N THR A 97 -13.63 -16.08 0.91
CA THR A 97 -12.91 -17.29 1.28
C THR A 97 -11.58 -17.31 0.54
N ILE A 98 -10.50 -17.22 1.29
CA ILE A 98 -9.13 -17.27 0.75
C ILE A 98 -8.45 -18.51 1.31
N GLU A 99 -7.99 -19.38 0.43
CA GLU A 99 -7.19 -20.53 0.78
C GLU A 99 -5.70 -20.12 0.83
N ILE A 100 -5.06 -20.33 1.97
CA ILE A 100 -3.63 -20.13 2.15
C ILE A 100 -2.97 -21.49 2.27
N THR A 101 -2.06 -21.79 1.34
CA THR A 101 -1.32 -23.06 1.35
C THR A 101 -0.65 -23.28 2.71
N GLY A 102 -1.01 -24.37 3.38
CA GLY A 102 -0.49 -24.77 4.69
C GLY A 102 -1.16 -24.10 5.90
N LYS A 103 -2.08 -23.14 5.71
CA LYS A 103 -2.84 -22.49 6.79
C LYS A 103 -4.34 -22.76 6.75
N GLY A 104 -4.89 -23.25 5.63
CA GLY A 104 -6.32 -23.53 5.44
C GLY A 104 -7.10 -22.39 4.82
N GLU A 105 -8.44 -22.44 4.94
CA GLU A 105 -9.37 -21.44 4.44
C GLU A 105 -9.68 -20.39 5.50
N PHE A 106 -9.69 -19.12 5.08
CA PHE A 106 -10.01 -17.97 5.90
C PHE A 106 -11.08 -17.11 5.21
N ASN A 107 -12.05 -16.65 5.98
CA ASN A 107 -13.03 -15.67 5.52
C ASN A 107 -12.59 -14.29 5.99
N VAL A 108 -12.10 -13.47 5.06
CA VAL A 108 -11.53 -12.15 5.35
C VAL A 108 -12.01 -11.10 4.36
N PRO A 109 -12.19 -9.84 4.79
CA PRO A 109 -12.49 -8.75 3.89
C PRO A 109 -11.29 -8.42 2.99
N CYS A 110 -11.58 -7.92 1.77
CA CYS A 110 -10.61 -7.37 0.85
C CYS A 110 -10.70 -5.84 0.84
N PHE A 111 -9.55 -5.18 1.00
CA PHE A 111 -9.40 -3.74 0.90
C PHE A 111 -8.59 -3.40 -0.37
N TYR A 112 -9.21 -2.73 -1.32
CA TYR A 112 -8.64 -2.38 -2.62
C TYR A 112 -7.94 -1.01 -2.53
N CYS A 113 -6.68 -0.93 -2.93
CA CYS A 113 -5.92 0.32 -2.99
C CYS A 113 -6.39 1.25 -4.11
N ASP A 114 -7.17 0.73 -5.05
CA ASP A 114 -7.66 1.45 -6.23
C ASP A 114 -9.19 1.37 -6.28
N VAL A 115 -9.84 2.51 -6.49
CA VAL A 115 -11.30 2.60 -6.55
C VAL A 115 -11.89 1.85 -7.75
N ASP A 116 -11.21 1.85 -8.90
CA ASP A 116 -11.68 1.15 -10.11
C ASP A 116 -11.66 -0.37 -9.90
N ALA A 117 -10.66 -0.87 -9.15
CA ALA A 117 -10.61 -2.28 -8.76
C ALA A 117 -11.77 -2.64 -7.83
N ALA A 118 -12.10 -1.79 -6.86
CA ALA A 118 -13.23 -1.99 -5.96
C ALA A 118 -14.58 -1.95 -6.70
N LEU A 119 -14.75 -1.02 -7.65
CA LEU A 119 -15.94 -0.93 -8.49
C LEU A 119 -16.11 -2.15 -9.40
N SER A 120 -15.01 -2.67 -9.94
CA SER A 120 -15.02 -3.91 -10.73
C SER A 120 -15.46 -5.11 -9.88
N GLU A 121 -14.96 -5.17 -8.63
CA GLU A 121 -15.34 -6.21 -7.67
C GLU A 121 -16.81 -6.08 -7.26
N LEU A 122 -17.29 -4.87 -6.98
CA LEU A 122 -18.70 -4.60 -6.67
C LEU A 122 -19.61 -5.12 -7.79
N LYS A 123 -19.24 -4.85 -9.05
CA LYS A 123 -19.99 -5.36 -10.20
C LYS A 123 -20.01 -6.88 -10.20
N GLY A 124 -18.87 -7.53 -10.04
CA GLY A 124 -18.78 -9.00 -9.98
C GLY A 124 -19.56 -9.58 -8.80
N ALA A 125 -19.50 -8.95 -7.63
CA ALA A 125 -20.26 -9.37 -6.45
C ALA A 125 -21.78 -9.29 -6.67
N ARG A 126 -22.27 -8.23 -7.29
CA ARG A 126 -23.70 -8.07 -7.64
C ARG A 126 -24.19 -9.09 -8.68
N GLU A 127 -23.33 -9.47 -9.63
CA GLU A 127 -23.66 -10.47 -10.66
C GLU A 127 -23.66 -11.90 -10.12
N ASN A 128 -22.89 -12.19 -9.08
CA ASN A 128 -22.65 -13.55 -8.57
C ASN A 128 -23.26 -13.81 -7.19
N SER A 129 -23.95 -12.86 -6.60
CA SER A 129 -24.63 -13.03 -5.31
C SER A 129 -26.07 -12.54 -5.36
N ASP A 130 -26.91 -13.10 -4.49
CA ASP A 130 -28.29 -12.65 -4.30
C ASP A 130 -28.39 -11.39 -3.42
N LEU A 131 -27.25 -10.72 -3.13
CA LEU A 131 -27.19 -9.53 -2.32
C LEU A 131 -27.45 -8.29 -3.18
N GLU A 132 -28.62 -7.67 -3.02
CA GLU A 132 -29.05 -6.54 -3.85
C GLU A 132 -28.44 -5.19 -3.41
N ASP A 133 -28.17 -5.02 -2.11
CA ASP A 133 -27.77 -3.73 -1.51
C ASP A 133 -26.26 -3.68 -1.19
N LEU A 134 -25.43 -3.97 -2.19
CA LEU A 134 -23.97 -3.83 -2.07
C LEU A 134 -23.49 -2.47 -2.55
N ASP A 135 -22.49 -1.91 -1.86
CA ASP A 135 -21.80 -0.69 -2.28
C ASP A 135 -20.32 -0.75 -1.92
N ILE A 136 -19.51 0.18 -2.42
CA ILE A 136 -18.13 0.34 -1.95
C ILE A 136 -18.08 1.43 -0.89
N ILE A 137 -17.34 1.15 0.18
CA ILE A 137 -17.10 2.11 1.24
C ILE A 137 -15.60 2.40 1.38
N PRO A 138 -15.21 3.66 1.59
CA PRO A 138 -13.84 3.99 1.91
C PRO A 138 -13.48 3.52 3.33
N PHE A 139 -12.24 3.05 3.48
CA PHE A 139 -11.70 2.59 4.75
C PHE A 139 -10.25 3.11 4.91
N PRO A 140 -9.80 3.49 6.12
CA PRO A 140 -8.45 4.02 6.34
C PRO A 140 -7.38 2.93 6.13
N LEU A 141 -6.34 3.24 5.32
CA LEU A 141 -5.26 2.30 5.00
C LEU A 141 -4.50 1.83 6.26
N GLY A 142 -4.27 2.70 7.25
CA GLY A 142 -3.57 2.32 8.48
C GLY A 142 -4.30 1.23 9.27
N ARG A 143 -5.62 1.32 9.36
CA ARG A 143 -6.45 0.27 9.97
C ARG A 143 -6.48 -1.00 9.11
N ALA A 144 -6.61 -0.86 7.78
CA ALA A 144 -6.55 -2.01 6.87
C ALA A 144 -5.19 -2.72 6.98
N PHE A 145 -4.09 -1.97 7.11
CA PHE A 145 -2.75 -2.51 7.30
C PHE A 145 -2.61 -3.29 8.61
N GLN A 146 -3.19 -2.80 9.69
CA GLN A 146 -3.21 -3.51 10.98
C GLN A 146 -3.98 -4.84 10.88
N LEU A 147 -5.18 -4.84 10.29
CA LEU A 147 -5.96 -6.06 10.05
C LEU A 147 -5.21 -7.05 9.15
N TRP A 148 -4.61 -6.55 8.06
CA TRP A 148 -3.83 -7.38 7.15
C TRP A 148 -2.62 -8.01 7.83
N SER A 149 -1.92 -7.28 8.69
CA SER A 149 -0.76 -7.80 9.44
C SER A 149 -1.15 -8.87 10.47
N ASN A 150 -2.39 -8.88 10.92
CA ASN A 150 -2.94 -9.90 11.83
C ASN A 150 -3.59 -11.07 11.09
N ASP A 151 -3.46 -11.18 9.77
CA ASP A 151 -4.16 -12.15 8.93
C ASP A 151 -5.71 -12.04 8.99
N GLU A 152 -6.25 -10.86 9.38
CA GLU A 152 -7.69 -10.59 9.52
C GLU A 152 -8.29 -9.91 8.27
N ALA A 153 -7.46 -9.52 7.31
CA ALA A 153 -7.87 -8.87 6.07
C ALA A 153 -6.87 -9.12 4.93
N VAL A 154 -7.25 -8.75 3.72
CA VAL A 154 -6.31 -8.67 2.57
C VAL A 154 -6.32 -7.26 2.01
N ILE A 155 -5.14 -6.68 1.80
CA ILE A 155 -4.98 -5.47 1.00
C ILE A 155 -4.65 -5.88 -0.43
N VAL A 156 -5.43 -5.36 -1.37
CA VAL A 156 -5.32 -5.70 -2.80
C VAL A 156 -4.79 -4.48 -3.55
N PRO A 157 -3.54 -4.50 -4.02
CA PRO A 157 -2.99 -3.44 -4.86
C PRO A 157 -3.66 -3.42 -6.24
N SER A 158 -3.52 -2.31 -6.97
CA SER A 158 -4.02 -2.28 -8.34
C SER A 158 -3.20 -3.21 -9.25
N LYS A 159 -3.85 -3.79 -10.27
CA LYS A 159 -3.16 -4.61 -11.29
C LYS A 159 -2.09 -3.80 -12.01
N GLN A 160 -2.36 -2.53 -12.26
CA GLN A 160 -1.44 -1.63 -12.94
C GLN A 160 -0.21 -1.36 -12.08
N SER A 161 -0.39 -1.02 -10.79
CA SER A 161 0.73 -0.73 -9.89
C SER A 161 1.66 -1.92 -9.71
N ILE A 162 1.14 -3.17 -9.57
CA ILE A 162 2.01 -4.35 -9.46
C ILE A 162 2.78 -4.63 -10.76
N GLN A 163 2.19 -4.38 -11.94
CA GLN A 163 2.89 -4.52 -13.22
C GLN A 163 3.98 -3.47 -13.39
N GLN A 164 3.71 -2.23 -13.00
CA GLN A 164 4.71 -1.15 -12.98
C GLN A 164 5.85 -1.41 -11.99
N ALA A 165 5.56 -2.14 -10.92
CA ALA A 165 6.55 -2.64 -9.96
C ALA A 165 7.30 -3.89 -10.45
N GLY A 166 7.08 -4.35 -11.70
CA GLY A 166 7.79 -5.47 -12.32
C GLY A 166 7.09 -6.82 -12.29
N ALA A 167 5.85 -6.89 -11.81
CA ALA A 167 5.09 -8.14 -11.87
C ALA A 167 4.71 -8.50 -13.33
N PRO A 168 4.75 -9.80 -13.72
CA PRO A 168 4.33 -10.25 -15.04
C PRO A 168 2.89 -9.85 -15.37
N PRO A 169 2.57 -9.60 -16.66
CA PRO A 169 1.20 -9.39 -17.08
C PRO A 169 0.27 -10.54 -16.67
N GLY A 170 -0.92 -10.21 -16.15
CA GLY A 170 -1.89 -11.21 -15.68
C GLY A 170 -1.65 -11.72 -14.25
N THR A 171 -0.65 -11.20 -13.54
CA THR A 171 -0.46 -11.52 -12.11
C THR A 171 -1.71 -11.17 -11.31
N ASN A 172 -2.15 -12.12 -10.46
CA ASN A 172 -3.24 -11.86 -9.53
C ASN A 172 -2.78 -10.89 -8.44
N PRO A 173 -3.46 -9.75 -8.22
CA PRO A 173 -3.07 -8.78 -7.20
C PRO A 173 -3.31 -9.27 -5.76
N ILE A 174 -4.19 -10.24 -5.56
CA ILE A 174 -4.46 -10.80 -4.23
C ILE A 174 -3.19 -11.49 -3.69
N GLY A 175 -2.75 -11.07 -2.52
CA GLY A 175 -1.54 -11.59 -1.87
C GLY A 175 -0.22 -10.99 -2.38
N GLN A 176 -0.27 -10.03 -3.32
CA GLN A 176 0.92 -9.27 -3.71
C GLN A 176 1.25 -8.17 -2.70
N GLN A 177 2.52 -7.78 -2.67
CA GLN A 177 2.94 -6.59 -1.93
C GLN A 177 2.27 -5.35 -2.53
N VAL A 178 1.95 -4.38 -1.68
CA VAL A 178 1.45 -3.07 -2.12
C VAL A 178 2.64 -2.22 -2.53
N PRO A 179 2.81 -1.90 -3.84
CA PRO A 179 3.89 -1.04 -4.28
C PRO A 179 3.61 0.41 -3.90
N LEU A 180 4.67 1.12 -3.58
CA LEU A 180 4.72 2.56 -3.39
C LEU A 180 5.76 3.14 -4.34
N PHE A 181 5.48 4.32 -4.89
CA PHE A 181 6.34 5.01 -5.83
C PHE A 181 6.81 6.33 -5.23
N ALA A 182 8.10 6.62 -5.30
CA ALA A 182 8.67 7.86 -4.77
C ALA A 182 9.89 8.29 -5.59
N CYS A 183 10.07 9.59 -5.77
CA CYS A 183 11.33 10.16 -6.21
C CYS A 183 12.11 10.57 -4.97
N MET A 184 13.26 9.96 -4.75
CA MET A 184 14.03 10.10 -3.51
C MET A 184 14.66 11.49 -3.35
N GLU A 185 14.78 12.22 -4.43
CA GLU A 185 15.36 13.56 -4.52
C GLU A 185 14.32 14.68 -4.24
N ILE A 186 13.03 14.33 -4.20
CA ILE A 186 11.95 15.28 -3.99
C ILE A 186 11.52 15.23 -2.53
N ALA A 187 11.49 16.38 -1.89
CA ALA A 187 10.90 16.55 -0.58
C ALA A 187 9.81 17.62 -0.63
N GLU A 188 8.71 17.37 0.03
CA GLU A 188 7.60 18.29 0.21
C GLU A 188 7.76 18.98 1.57
N GLU A 189 7.81 20.30 1.59
CA GLU A 189 7.83 21.06 2.83
C GLU A 189 6.42 21.10 3.43
N GLN A 190 6.28 20.58 4.64
CA GLN A 190 5.02 20.59 5.38
C GLN A 190 4.79 21.93 6.07
N ASP A 191 3.57 22.20 6.56
CA ASP A 191 3.20 23.43 7.26
C ASP A 191 4.08 23.74 8.48
N ASP A 192 4.73 22.73 9.08
CA ASP A 192 5.66 22.85 10.20
C ASP A 192 7.12 23.10 9.77
N GLY A 193 7.38 23.24 8.46
CA GLY A 193 8.70 23.42 7.88
C GLY A 193 9.55 22.15 7.81
N THR A 194 8.99 20.97 8.15
CA THR A 194 9.70 19.70 8.02
C THR A 194 9.60 19.15 6.59
N PRO A 195 10.73 18.78 5.97
CA PRO A 195 10.69 18.12 4.68
C PRO A 195 10.19 16.66 4.85
N ARG A 196 9.27 16.23 4.00
CA ARG A 196 8.79 14.85 3.93
C ARG A 196 8.90 14.31 2.52
N LEU A 197 9.22 13.03 2.40
CA LEU A 197 9.25 12.34 1.11
C LEU A 197 7.83 11.94 0.71
N PRO A 198 7.27 12.48 -0.38
CA PRO A 198 5.97 12.05 -0.87
C PRO A 198 6.06 10.64 -1.44
N VAL A 199 5.14 9.75 -1.03
CA VAL A 199 5.02 8.39 -1.53
C VAL A 199 3.61 8.14 -2.06
N PHE A 200 3.53 7.52 -3.21
CA PHE A 200 2.32 7.36 -4.01
C PHE A 200 1.98 5.89 -4.20
N LEU A 201 0.69 5.54 -4.25
CA LEU A 201 0.24 4.19 -4.60
C LEU A 201 0.15 3.97 -6.12
N ARG A 202 0.28 5.04 -6.92
CA ARG A 202 0.23 5.01 -8.38
C ARG A 202 1.46 5.69 -8.97
N LEU A 203 2.08 5.05 -9.95
CA LEU A 203 3.24 5.60 -10.65
C LEU A 203 2.88 6.89 -11.42
N GLU A 204 1.65 6.97 -11.97
CA GLU A 204 1.20 8.17 -12.69
C GLU A 204 1.16 9.39 -11.77
N ASP A 205 0.68 9.23 -10.53
CA ASP A 205 0.63 10.32 -9.55
C ASP A 205 2.05 10.73 -9.13
N ALA A 206 2.98 9.77 -8.96
CA ALA A 206 4.38 10.05 -8.68
C ALA A 206 5.06 10.81 -9.84
N ASN A 207 4.84 10.37 -11.08
CA ASN A 207 5.39 11.05 -12.26
C ASN A 207 4.80 12.44 -12.44
N ALA A 208 3.51 12.64 -12.14
CA ALA A 208 2.88 13.96 -12.21
C ALA A 208 3.49 14.93 -11.18
N ALA A 209 3.72 14.45 -9.94
CA ALA A 209 4.38 15.24 -8.90
C ALA A 209 5.84 15.56 -9.23
N LEU A 210 6.57 14.57 -9.78
CA LEU A 210 7.94 14.78 -10.29
C LEU A 210 7.98 15.87 -11.35
N LYS A 211 7.10 15.80 -12.35
CA LYS A 211 7.01 16.78 -13.41
C LYS A 211 6.74 18.19 -12.88
N GLU A 212 5.79 18.33 -11.97
CA GLU A 212 5.45 19.61 -11.33
C GLU A 212 6.66 20.18 -10.57
N ALA A 213 7.39 19.33 -9.83
CA ALA A 213 8.57 19.72 -9.09
C ALA A 213 9.69 20.21 -10.01
N VAL A 214 9.98 19.46 -11.09
CA VAL A 214 11.00 19.79 -12.07
C VAL A 214 10.67 21.09 -12.82
N GLU A 215 9.41 21.29 -13.23
CA GLU A 215 8.96 22.52 -13.87
C GLU A 215 9.12 23.74 -12.95
N ALA A 216 8.89 23.59 -11.65
CA ALA A 216 9.04 24.66 -10.66
C ALA A 216 10.51 25.04 -10.43
N ASP A 217 11.44 24.09 -10.50
CA ASP A 217 12.87 24.29 -10.27
C ASP A 217 13.67 24.59 -11.56
N GLY A 218 13.06 24.40 -12.73
CA GLY A 218 13.71 24.63 -14.03
C GLY A 218 14.71 23.55 -14.43
N GLY A 219 14.62 22.36 -13.85
CA GLY A 219 15.45 21.20 -14.13
C GLY A 219 15.00 20.37 -15.35
N SER A 220 15.50 19.14 -15.45
CA SER A 220 15.10 18.14 -16.45
C SER A 220 14.55 16.89 -15.75
N GLU A 221 13.44 16.35 -16.25
CA GLU A 221 12.87 15.09 -15.74
C GLU A 221 13.84 13.91 -15.88
N ASP A 222 14.74 13.95 -16.86
CA ASP A 222 15.72 12.89 -17.12
C ASP A 222 16.79 12.74 -16.01
N ASP A 223 16.90 13.73 -15.12
CA ASP A 223 17.86 13.72 -14.01
C ASP A 223 17.32 12.97 -12.76
N PHE A 224 16.06 12.53 -12.81
CA PHE A 224 15.36 11.96 -11.65
C PHE A 224 14.76 10.59 -11.97
N GLU A 225 14.72 9.71 -10.96
CA GLU A 225 14.14 8.38 -11.09
C GLU A 225 13.09 8.13 -10.00
N VAL A 226 11.94 7.59 -10.43
CA VAL A 226 10.91 7.13 -9.48
C VAL A 226 11.23 5.71 -9.05
N ALA A 227 11.61 5.56 -7.78
CA ALA A 227 11.86 4.28 -7.14
C ALA A 227 10.56 3.57 -6.76
N CYS A 228 10.57 2.23 -6.82
CA CYS A 228 9.49 1.40 -6.31
C CYS A 228 9.85 0.82 -4.94
N LEU A 229 9.02 1.08 -3.94
CA LEU A 229 9.13 0.60 -2.58
C LEU A 229 7.96 -0.33 -2.26
N SER A 230 7.99 -1.07 -1.14
CA SER A 230 6.82 -1.79 -0.64
C SER A 230 6.24 -1.10 0.60
N LEU A 231 4.90 -1.10 0.73
CA LEU A 231 4.22 -0.53 1.89
C LEU A 231 4.73 -1.14 3.20
N SER A 232 4.87 -2.47 3.25
CA SER A 232 5.40 -3.18 4.43
C SER A 232 6.84 -2.78 4.76
N GLY A 233 7.70 -2.60 3.73
CA GLY A 233 9.08 -2.15 3.91
C GLY A 233 9.18 -0.74 4.46
N VAL A 234 8.38 0.19 3.91
CA VAL A 234 8.33 1.59 4.39
C VAL A 234 7.83 1.66 5.83
N VAL A 235 6.75 0.93 6.17
CA VAL A 235 6.24 0.88 7.55
C VAL A 235 7.26 0.28 8.52
N ALA A 236 7.95 -0.80 8.13
CA ALA A 236 9.00 -1.41 8.94
C ALA A 236 10.17 -0.42 9.17
N GLN A 237 10.57 0.34 8.17
CA GLN A 237 11.63 1.35 8.29
C GLN A 237 11.21 2.46 9.25
N LEU A 238 10.02 3.04 9.09
CA LEU A 238 9.49 4.07 9.99
C LEU A 238 9.42 3.60 11.45
N ALA A 239 9.12 2.31 11.66
CA ALA A 239 9.03 1.73 12.99
C ALA A 239 10.39 1.52 13.67
N THR A 240 11.45 1.31 12.88
CA THR A 240 12.79 0.97 13.39
C THR A 240 13.75 2.15 13.43
N ILE A 241 13.53 3.17 12.61
CA ILE A 241 14.38 4.35 12.47
C ILE A 241 13.52 5.60 12.70
N PRO A 242 13.28 6.01 13.94
CA PRO A 242 12.45 7.18 14.26
C PRO A 242 12.93 8.49 13.63
N GLU A 243 14.23 8.59 13.33
CA GLU A 243 14.87 9.74 12.67
C GLU A 243 14.91 9.59 11.14
N SER A 244 14.32 8.54 10.59
CA SER A 244 14.19 8.36 9.13
C SER A 244 13.44 9.53 8.53
N PRO A 245 13.77 9.92 7.28
CA PRO A 245 13.01 10.96 6.59
C PRO A 245 11.52 10.63 6.69
N ALA A 246 10.75 11.58 7.19
CA ALA A 246 9.32 11.41 7.33
C ALA A 246 8.74 11.20 5.93
N PHE A 247 7.92 10.17 5.77
CA PHE A 247 7.18 9.94 4.55
C PHE A 247 5.84 10.69 4.64
N HIS A 248 5.35 11.12 3.49
CA HIS A 248 4.00 11.64 3.34
C HIS A 248 3.25 10.75 2.35
N PHE A 249 2.27 9.99 2.83
CA PHE A 249 1.48 9.10 1.99
C PHE A 249 0.42 9.90 1.24
N ILE A 250 0.55 9.95 -0.09
CA ILE A 250 -0.35 10.69 -0.96
C ILE A 250 -1.48 9.77 -1.44
N PRO A 251 -2.75 10.12 -1.17
CA PRO A 251 -3.88 9.37 -1.68
C PRO A 251 -3.91 9.34 -3.21
N PRO A 252 -4.33 8.22 -3.85
CA PRO A 252 -4.52 8.18 -5.29
C PRO A 252 -5.49 9.27 -5.77
N SER A 253 -5.10 9.98 -6.82
CA SER A 253 -5.91 11.08 -7.37
C SER A 253 -7.31 10.62 -7.80
N THR A 254 -7.42 9.40 -8.37
CA THR A 254 -8.69 8.77 -8.74
C THR A 254 -9.58 8.49 -7.53
N SER A 255 -8.99 8.01 -6.42
CA SER A 255 -9.71 7.73 -5.18
C SER A 255 -10.27 9.01 -4.55
N MET A 256 -9.47 10.07 -4.53
CA MET A 256 -9.90 11.37 -4.00
C MET A 256 -11.02 11.99 -4.83
N LYS A 257 -10.92 11.89 -6.16
CA LYS A 257 -11.99 12.34 -7.06
C LYS A 257 -13.30 11.60 -6.80
N TYR A 258 -13.24 10.26 -6.69
CA TYR A 258 -14.41 9.45 -6.38
C TYR A 258 -15.06 9.85 -5.03
N ILE A 259 -14.26 10.03 -3.98
CA ILE A 259 -14.78 10.42 -2.65
C ILE A 259 -15.44 11.80 -2.71
N GLN A 260 -14.87 12.76 -3.44
CA GLN A 260 -15.46 14.09 -3.62
C GLN A 260 -16.82 14.01 -4.35
N GLU A 261 -16.90 13.19 -5.40
CA GLU A 261 -18.13 12.97 -6.16
C GLU A 261 -19.20 12.24 -5.32
N TYR A 262 -18.77 11.27 -4.49
CA TYR A 262 -19.68 10.50 -3.63
C TYR A 262 -20.22 11.30 -2.43
N LEU A 263 -19.41 12.23 -1.89
CA LEU A 263 -19.79 13.07 -0.73
C LEU A 263 -20.48 14.39 -1.12
N SER A 264 -20.56 14.73 -2.41
CA SER A 264 -21.25 15.91 -2.93
C SER A 264 -22.73 15.62 -3.23
#